data_658211e70c0d591ec10ff51b098eadc1
#
_entry.id   658211e70c0d591ec10ff51b098eadc1
#
_cell.length_a   1.000
_cell.length_b   1.000
_cell.length_c   1.000
_cell.angle_alpha   90.00
_cell.angle_beta   90.00
_cell.angle_gamma   90.00
#
_symmetry.space_group_name_H-M   'P 1'
#
loop_
_entity.id
_entity.type
_entity.pdbx_description
1 polymer ?
#
loop_
_entity_poly.entity_id
_entity_poly.type
_entity_poly.pdbx_seq_one_letter_code
_entity_poly.pdbx_strand_id
1 'polypeptide(L)'
;MAVMMQAFYWDSPKAEGKEGEWWNFLAEHVEELKNAGINAIWLPPVNKAASTTSMGYDPYDYFDLGDFDQKGGVKTLFGNRAELVALIQKAKAHSIGCYADMVINHNSGADEEEINPLDGETRWTKFTPKSGKFARDWNSFHPSRFEREMVEGENFAGFPHLCHRNPTVYSAMFDYARMLIEELDFAGFRFDFVKGYGSWMITLLSNYRFEKDGATDFMPYVVGELWSGGDDIDTWLEKANRYTDNQIAAFDFPLRYKLKGVCDQPNFDLRQLTDGGSIVMKRPANAATFVDNHDMGADTIVNDKLMAYSFILVHEGYPSIFWFDYYNNGLARPGTPNGINALIEAHHKYAGGDSQILHADPNLYIMQRIGWADKNTQQPGLIYVLNNMGDRWSGTSVKTQWPNQRFVPVAWDGHDAAYPDERMTDAEGNAEFPAPPRGYCIYVPLAPEANKDEVIAGLK
;
A
#
# COMPACT_ATOMS: atom_id res chain seq x y z
N MET A 1 -3.64 -12.33 -8.28
CA MET A 1 -3.58 -11.39 -7.15
C MET A 1 -2.67 -10.24 -7.51
N ALA A 2 -2.78 -9.09 -6.86
CA ALA A 2 -2.00 -7.91 -7.22
C ALA A 2 -1.07 -7.52 -6.07
N VAL A 3 0.06 -6.89 -6.40
CA VAL A 3 1.05 -6.36 -5.46
C VAL A 3 1.31 -4.90 -5.82
N MET A 4 1.16 -4.00 -4.87
CA MET A 4 1.46 -2.58 -5.02
C MET A 4 2.88 -2.29 -4.50
N MET A 5 3.55 -1.30 -5.09
CA MET A 5 4.76 -0.70 -4.53
C MET A 5 4.51 0.77 -4.25
N GLN A 6 4.81 1.24 -3.05
CA GLN A 6 5.01 2.66 -2.80
C GLN A 6 6.32 3.09 -3.45
N ALA A 7 6.24 3.81 -4.57
CA ALA A 7 7.38 4.12 -5.44
C ALA A 7 8.14 5.40 -5.03
N PHE A 8 8.23 5.64 -3.73
CA PHE A 8 8.98 6.75 -3.14
C PHE A 8 9.18 6.53 -1.63
N TYR A 9 10.10 7.29 -1.05
CA TYR A 9 10.31 7.45 0.39
C TYR A 9 10.58 8.92 0.70
N TRP A 10 10.57 9.31 1.98
CA TRP A 10 10.77 10.72 2.33
C TRP A 10 12.11 11.25 1.83
N ASP A 11 12.07 12.39 1.12
CA ASP A 11 13.22 13.02 0.43
C ASP A 11 13.88 12.15 -0.68
N SER A 12 13.19 11.12 -1.19
CA SER A 12 13.73 10.20 -2.19
C SER A 12 14.38 10.89 -3.41
N PRO A 13 13.79 11.95 -4.05
CA PRO A 13 14.47 12.61 -5.16
C PRO A 13 15.81 13.25 -4.77
N LYS A 14 15.90 13.83 -3.57
CA LYS A 14 17.15 14.43 -3.08
C LYS A 14 18.17 13.35 -2.71
N ALA A 15 17.72 12.29 -2.01
CA ALA A 15 18.60 11.21 -1.57
C ALA A 15 19.23 10.46 -2.75
N GLU A 16 18.50 10.31 -3.86
CA GLU A 16 18.96 9.66 -5.09
C GLU A 16 19.60 10.64 -6.09
N GLY A 17 19.67 11.95 -5.80
CA GLY A 17 20.17 12.99 -6.72
C GLY A 17 19.29 13.13 -7.97
N LYS A 18 17.96 13.00 -7.81
CA LYS A 18 16.96 13.00 -8.88
C LYS A 18 15.90 14.10 -8.69
N GLU A 19 16.29 15.23 -8.09
CA GLU A 19 15.41 16.40 -7.95
C GLU A 19 14.93 16.91 -9.31
N GLY A 20 13.61 16.97 -9.50
CA GLY A 20 12.99 17.33 -10.77
C GLY A 20 13.10 16.28 -11.87
N GLU A 21 13.56 15.05 -11.57
CA GLU A 21 13.75 13.94 -12.51
C GLU A 21 13.19 12.60 -12.00
N TRP A 22 12.43 12.61 -10.90
CA TRP A 22 11.93 11.39 -10.26
C TRP A 22 11.01 10.58 -11.19
N TRP A 23 10.19 11.26 -11.99
CA TRP A 23 9.32 10.56 -12.96
C TRP A 23 10.13 9.80 -14.01
N ASN A 24 11.20 10.39 -14.53
CA ASN A 24 12.11 9.73 -15.47
C ASN A 24 12.83 8.56 -14.81
N PHE A 25 13.31 8.76 -13.57
CA PHE A 25 13.97 7.71 -12.80
C PHE A 25 13.04 6.52 -12.55
N LEU A 26 11.79 6.72 -12.14
CA LEU A 26 10.82 5.64 -11.99
C LEU A 26 10.51 4.95 -13.32
N ALA A 27 10.44 5.73 -14.41
CA ALA A 27 10.20 5.16 -15.75
C ALA A 27 11.31 4.17 -16.18
N GLU A 28 12.55 4.37 -15.76
CA GLU A 28 13.65 3.43 -16.01
C GLU A 28 13.43 2.08 -15.33
N HIS A 29 12.76 2.04 -14.17
CA HIS A 29 12.53 0.82 -13.37
C HIS A 29 11.25 0.05 -13.73
N VAL A 30 10.37 0.58 -14.59
CA VAL A 30 9.05 -0.02 -14.89
C VAL A 30 9.15 -1.47 -15.35
N GLU A 31 10.10 -1.79 -16.23
CA GLU A 31 10.28 -3.15 -16.75
C GLU A 31 10.76 -4.12 -15.65
N GLU A 32 11.68 -3.69 -14.81
CA GLU A 32 12.15 -4.46 -13.66
C GLU A 32 11.02 -4.74 -12.68
N LEU A 33 10.23 -3.72 -12.32
CA LEU A 33 9.07 -3.87 -11.45
C LEU A 33 8.05 -4.85 -12.02
N LYS A 34 7.79 -4.79 -13.33
CA LYS A 34 6.91 -5.76 -14.01
C LYS A 34 7.44 -7.18 -13.89
N ASN A 35 8.75 -7.37 -14.15
CA ASN A 35 9.38 -8.68 -14.07
C ASN A 35 9.40 -9.24 -12.64
N ALA A 36 9.49 -8.37 -11.64
CA ALA A 36 9.34 -8.73 -10.23
C ALA A 36 7.89 -9.08 -9.82
N GLY A 37 6.90 -8.82 -10.68
CA GLY A 37 5.49 -9.11 -10.40
C GLY A 37 4.72 -7.95 -9.74
N ILE A 38 5.27 -6.74 -9.70
CA ILE A 38 4.54 -5.54 -9.25
C ILE A 38 3.47 -5.18 -10.29
N ASN A 39 2.24 -4.97 -9.83
CA ASN A 39 1.08 -4.67 -10.69
C ASN A 39 0.58 -3.23 -10.56
N ALA A 40 0.99 -2.53 -9.51
CA ALA A 40 0.67 -1.13 -9.31
C ALA A 40 1.80 -0.39 -8.60
N ILE A 41 1.92 0.92 -8.87
CA ILE A 41 2.80 1.82 -8.16
C ILE A 41 1.99 2.99 -7.59
N TRP A 42 2.16 3.24 -6.30
CA TRP A 42 1.66 4.43 -5.64
C TRP A 42 2.72 5.52 -5.75
N LEU A 43 2.38 6.61 -6.46
CA LEU A 43 3.23 7.77 -6.67
C LEU A 43 2.99 8.83 -5.58
N PRO A 44 3.99 9.64 -5.23
CA PRO A 44 3.81 10.77 -4.31
C PRO A 44 2.83 11.80 -4.91
N PRO A 45 2.37 12.82 -4.12
CA PRO A 45 1.49 13.86 -4.64
C PRO A 45 2.09 14.54 -5.87
N VAL A 46 1.33 14.57 -6.97
CA VAL A 46 1.85 14.98 -8.31
C VAL A 46 1.72 16.47 -8.57
N ASN A 47 0.88 17.17 -7.79
CA ASN A 47 0.56 18.57 -7.96
C ASN A 47 1.63 19.50 -7.35
N LYS A 48 1.58 20.80 -7.75
CA LYS A 48 2.43 21.81 -7.18
C LYS A 48 2.15 22.01 -5.70
N ALA A 49 3.20 21.91 -4.91
CA ALA A 49 3.25 22.15 -3.48
C ALA A 49 3.63 23.60 -3.14
N ALA A 50 3.72 23.93 -1.86
CA ALA A 50 4.12 25.24 -1.38
C ALA A 50 5.56 25.65 -1.77
N SER A 51 6.39 24.69 -2.18
CA SER A 51 7.72 24.91 -2.76
C SER A 51 8.08 23.82 -3.77
N THR A 52 9.06 24.10 -4.64
CA THR A 52 9.62 23.09 -5.59
C THR A 52 10.51 22.05 -4.92
N THR A 53 10.79 22.19 -3.63
CA THR A 53 11.59 21.23 -2.85
C THR A 53 10.74 20.38 -1.89
N SER A 54 9.42 20.55 -1.92
CA SER A 54 8.47 19.84 -1.08
C SER A 54 8.14 18.45 -1.66
N MET A 55 7.91 17.49 -0.77
CA MET A 55 7.41 16.15 -1.09
C MET A 55 5.92 16.12 -1.51
N GLY A 56 5.23 17.28 -1.54
CA GLY A 56 3.86 17.39 -2.05
C GLY A 56 2.75 17.37 -1.01
N TYR A 57 3.06 17.09 0.26
CA TYR A 57 2.06 17.02 1.34
C TYR A 57 1.64 18.38 1.90
N ASP A 58 2.02 19.46 1.21
CA ASP A 58 1.61 20.85 1.42
C ASP A 58 1.05 21.45 0.12
N PRO A 59 -0.07 20.93 -0.43
CA PRO A 59 -0.55 21.23 -1.76
C PRO A 59 -0.93 22.71 -1.92
N TYR A 60 -0.49 23.31 -3.04
CA TYR A 60 -0.80 24.68 -3.42
C TYR A 60 -1.71 24.76 -4.65
N ASP A 61 -1.34 24.14 -5.76
CA ASP A 61 -2.08 24.18 -7.01
C ASP A 61 -2.30 22.76 -7.56
N TYR A 62 -3.50 22.21 -7.38
CA TYR A 62 -3.85 20.84 -7.78
C TYR A 62 -3.78 20.62 -9.29
N PHE A 63 -3.84 21.69 -10.10
CA PHE A 63 -3.88 21.61 -11.57
C PHE A 63 -2.55 21.96 -12.23
N ASP A 64 -1.53 22.34 -11.44
CA ASP A 64 -0.16 22.50 -11.88
C ASP A 64 0.67 21.27 -11.54
N LEU A 65 1.11 20.54 -12.56
CA LEU A 65 1.96 19.34 -12.44
C LEU A 65 3.40 19.64 -12.85
N GLY A 66 3.86 20.87 -12.65
CA GLY A 66 5.14 21.36 -13.12
C GLY A 66 5.05 22.07 -14.46
N ASP A 67 3.93 22.78 -14.70
CA ASP A 67 3.66 23.54 -15.92
C ASP A 67 3.90 25.04 -15.77
N PHE A 68 3.74 25.58 -14.54
CA PHE A 68 3.79 27.01 -14.26
C PHE A 68 4.96 27.38 -13.34
N ASP A 69 5.60 28.49 -13.65
CA ASP A 69 6.64 29.10 -12.79
C ASP A 69 5.99 29.77 -11.57
N GLN A 70 5.85 29.00 -10.51
CA GLN A 70 5.31 29.42 -9.20
C GLN A 70 5.92 28.62 -8.06
N LYS A 71 5.88 29.18 -6.85
CA LYS A 71 6.43 28.55 -5.63
C LYS A 71 7.90 28.14 -5.74
N GLY A 72 8.68 28.92 -6.50
CA GLY A 72 10.14 28.78 -6.63
C GLY A 72 10.62 28.15 -7.94
N GLY A 73 9.72 27.79 -8.87
CA GLY A 73 10.11 27.28 -10.19
C GLY A 73 8.98 26.59 -10.95
N VAL A 74 9.32 26.06 -12.11
CA VAL A 74 8.35 25.39 -12.99
C VAL A 74 8.11 23.95 -12.54
N LYS A 75 9.15 23.10 -12.48
CA LYS A 75 9.00 21.69 -12.08
C LYS A 75 8.57 21.57 -10.60
N THR A 76 7.91 20.47 -10.28
CA THR A 76 7.79 19.98 -8.90
C THR A 76 9.10 19.30 -8.48
N LEU A 77 9.23 18.88 -7.22
CA LEU A 77 10.39 18.09 -6.78
C LEU A 77 10.55 16.80 -7.63
N PHE A 78 9.47 16.29 -8.17
CA PHE A 78 9.44 15.01 -8.90
C PHE A 78 9.60 15.16 -10.41
N GLY A 79 9.30 16.31 -10.99
CA GLY A 79 9.36 16.55 -12.44
C GLY A 79 8.23 17.45 -12.94
N ASN A 80 7.94 17.33 -14.24
CA ASN A 80 6.87 18.07 -14.90
C ASN A 80 5.78 17.12 -15.45
N ARG A 81 4.67 17.71 -15.97
CA ARG A 81 3.55 16.97 -16.54
C ARG A 81 3.94 16.00 -17.64
N ALA A 82 4.82 16.41 -18.56
CA ALA A 82 5.18 15.55 -19.69
C ALA A 82 5.95 14.30 -19.24
N GLU A 83 6.84 14.46 -18.27
CA GLU A 83 7.61 13.35 -17.68
C GLU A 83 6.68 12.41 -16.88
N LEU A 84 5.72 12.94 -16.12
CA LEU A 84 4.70 12.15 -15.41
C LEU A 84 3.84 11.34 -16.38
N VAL A 85 3.33 11.97 -17.45
CA VAL A 85 2.53 11.29 -18.48
C VAL A 85 3.33 10.17 -19.14
N ALA A 86 4.61 10.41 -19.47
CA ALA A 86 5.48 9.38 -20.05
C ALA A 86 5.68 8.19 -19.11
N LEU A 87 5.86 8.42 -17.80
CA LEU A 87 5.92 7.36 -16.78
C LEU A 87 4.63 6.55 -16.77
N ILE A 88 3.46 7.22 -16.66
CA ILE A 88 2.16 6.54 -16.56
C ILE A 88 1.88 5.69 -17.81
N GLN A 89 2.15 6.24 -19.00
CA GLN A 89 2.00 5.51 -20.27
C GLN A 89 2.92 4.29 -20.34
N LYS A 90 4.18 4.43 -19.90
CA LYS A 90 5.12 3.32 -19.85
C LYS A 90 4.68 2.25 -18.86
N ALA A 91 4.22 2.63 -17.66
CA ALA A 91 3.68 1.72 -16.67
C ALA A 91 2.45 0.95 -17.20
N LYS A 92 1.50 1.66 -17.84
CA LYS A 92 0.33 1.06 -18.48
C LYS A 92 0.70 0.06 -19.58
N ALA A 93 1.68 0.38 -20.43
CA ALA A 93 2.17 -0.53 -21.48
C ALA A 93 2.74 -1.84 -20.90
N HIS A 94 3.21 -1.82 -19.64
CA HIS A 94 3.68 -2.99 -18.89
C HIS A 94 2.61 -3.56 -17.95
N SER A 95 1.34 -3.14 -18.06
CA SER A 95 0.24 -3.57 -17.19
C SER A 95 0.47 -3.27 -15.70
N ILE A 96 1.12 -2.13 -15.42
CA ILE A 96 1.27 -1.57 -14.07
C ILE A 96 0.36 -0.36 -13.94
N GLY A 97 -0.58 -0.40 -12.98
CA GLY A 97 -1.44 0.74 -12.65
C GLY A 97 -0.68 1.79 -11.82
N CYS A 98 -0.92 3.08 -12.08
CA CYS A 98 -0.42 4.15 -11.23
C CYS A 98 -1.53 4.64 -10.29
N TYR A 99 -1.24 4.80 -9.00
CA TYR A 99 -2.16 5.36 -8.01
C TYR A 99 -1.66 6.73 -7.57
N ALA A 100 -2.56 7.70 -7.60
CA ALA A 100 -2.24 9.08 -7.20
C ALA A 100 -2.44 9.27 -5.69
N ASP A 101 -1.53 9.99 -5.06
CA ASP A 101 -1.67 10.43 -3.67
C ASP A 101 -2.55 11.69 -3.61
N MET A 102 -3.69 11.58 -2.96
CA MET A 102 -4.74 12.60 -2.86
C MET A 102 -4.67 13.31 -1.52
N VAL A 103 -3.89 14.39 -1.46
CA VAL A 103 -3.78 15.26 -0.27
C VAL A 103 -4.86 16.33 -0.35
N ILE A 104 -6.07 15.99 0.09
CA ILE A 104 -7.25 16.87 -0.02
C ILE A 104 -7.77 17.39 1.32
N ASN A 105 -7.10 17.08 2.42
CA ASN A 105 -7.47 17.58 3.74
C ASN A 105 -7.17 19.07 3.92
N HIS A 106 -6.01 19.53 3.48
CA HIS A 106 -5.46 20.85 3.78
C HIS A 106 -4.69 21.44 2.61
N ASN A 107 -4.36 22.73 2.70
CA ASN A 107 -3.45 23.40 1.76
C ASN A 107 -2.38 24.18 2.50
N SER A 108 -1.30 24.56 1.79
CA SER A 108 -0.23 25.41 2.29
C SER A 108 0.33 26.32 1.20
N GLY A 109 1.10 27.31 1.62
CA GLY A 109 1.76 28.24 0.71
C GLY A 109 0.83 29.32 0.13
N ALA A 110 -0.24 29.71 0.82
CA ALA A 110 -1.12 30.81 0.42
C ALA A 110 -0.31 32.08 0.05
N ASP A 111 -0.88 32.89 -0.84
CA ASP A 111 -0.23 34.10 -1.36
C ASP A 111 -0.43 35.30 -0.44
N GLU A 112 -1.56 35.36 0.29
CA GLU A 112 -1.90 36.44 1.21
C GLU A 112 -2.65 35.91 2.45
N GLU A 113 -2.54 36.66 3.55
CA GLU A 113 -3.36 36.49 4.74
C GLU A 113 -4.73 37.16 4.56
N GLU A 114 -5.75 36.57 5.14
CA GLU A 114 -7.12 37.12 5.19
C GLU A 114 -7.68 37.02 6.61
N ILE A 115 -8.54 37.97 6.96
CA ILE A 115 -9.34 37.91 8.18
C ILE A 115 -10.58 37.07 7.89
N ASN A 116 -10.78 35.97 8.61
CA ASN A 116 -12.01 35.21 8.54
C ASN A 116 -13.13 35.94 9.30
N PRO A 117 -14.19 36.39 8.64
CA PRO A 117 -15.25 37.18 9.28
C PRO A 117 -16.13 36.38 10.26
N LEU A 118 -15.96 35.06 10.33
CA LEU A 118 -16.74 34.21 11.24
C LEU A 118 -16.17 34.14 12.66
N ASP A 119 -14.86 34.30 12.79
CA ASP A 119 -14.14 34.21 14.09
C ASP A 119 -13.19 35.38 14.33
N GLY A 120 -12.91 36.23 13.32
CA GLY A 120 -12.00 37.36 13.40
C GLY A 120 -10.52 37.01 13.34
N GLU A 121 -10.17 35.75 13.15
CA GLU A 121 -8.79 35.28 13.08
C GLU A 121 -8.16 35.55 11.70
N THR A 122 -6.87 35.94 11.70
CA THR A 122 -6.08 36.10 10.48
C THR A 122 -5.38 34.79 10.13
N ARG A 123 -5.55 34.34 8.88
CA ARG A 123 -4.95 33.09 8.39
C ARG A 123 -4.43 33.25 6.96
N TRP A 124 -3.43 32.45 6.60
CA TRP A 124 -2.94 32.29 5.24
C TRP A 124 -3.94 31.41 4.43
N THR A 125 -4.93 32.07 3.79
CA THR A 125 -6.04 31.39 3.10
C THR A 125 -6.34 31.90 1.69
N LYS A 126 -5.65 32.93 1.22
CA LYS A 126 -5.84 33.41 -0.16
C LYS A 126 -4.85 32.75 -1.12
N PHE A 127 -5.40 31.99 -2.05
CA PHE A 127 -4.64 31.27 -3.07
C PHE A 127 -5.04 31.75 -4.46
N THR A 128 -4.06 32.16 -5.26
CA THR A 128 -4.24 32.64 -6.64
C THR A 128 -3.35 31.81 -7.59
N PRO A 129 -3.66 30.50 -7.75
CA PRO A 129 -2.82 29.59 -8.50
C PRO A 129 -2.70 29.98 -9.97
N LYS A 130 -1.50 29.84 -10.55
CA LYS A 130 -1.24 30.22 -11.95
C LYS A 130 -1.91 29.29 -12.98
N SER A 131 -2.36 28.11 -12.58
CA SER A 131 -3.25 27.30 -13.43
C SER A 131 -4.57 27.99 -13.76
N GLY A 132 -4.93 29.04 -13.01
CA GLY A 132 -6.22 29.73 -13.12
C GLY A 132 -7.41 28.92 -12.62
N LYS A 133 -7.17 27.72 -12.06
CA LYS A 133 -8.20 26.83 -11.54
C LYS A 133 -8.16 26.84 -10.00
N PHE A 134 -9.31 26.69 -9.38
CA PHE A 134 -9.49 26.58 -7.94
C PHE A 134 -8.76 27.67 -7.13
N ALA A 135 -9.04 28.93 -7.42
CA ALA A 135 -8.70 30.03 -6.51
C ALA A 135 -9.47 29.87 -5.19
N ARG A 136 -8.82 30.16 -4.05
CA ARG A 136 -9.37 29.95 -2.72
C ARG A 136 -9.25 31.22 -1.90
N ASP A 137 -10.21 31.42 -1.02
CA ASP A 137 -10.25 32.43 0.01
C ASP A 137 -10.56 31.78 1.38
N TRP A 138 -10.69 32.59 2.42
CA TRP A 138 -11.01 32.14 3.77
C TRP A 138 -12.22 31.20 3.83
N ASN A 139 -13.23 31.38 2.95
CA ASN A 139 -14.44 30.56 2.96
C ASN A 139 -14.26 29.16 2.38
N SER A 140 -13.13 28.90 1.74
CA SER A 140 -12.73 27.57 1.28
C SER A 140 -12.23 26.68 2.41
N PHE A 141 -11.97 27.24 3.58
CA PHE A 141 -11.37 26.57 4.73
C PHE A 141 -12.25 26.67 5.97
N HIS A 142 -12.04 25.79 6.95
CA HIS A 142 -12.73 25.88 8.25
C HIS A 142 -12.15 27.00 9.13
N PRO A 143 -13.01 27.76 9.84
CA PRO A 143 -14.46 27.78 9.76
C PRO A 143 -14.96 28.45 8.46
N SER A 144 -15.98 27.88 7.85
CA SER A 144 -16.59 28.33 6.60
C SER A 144 -18.07 28.67 6.79
N ARG A 145 -18.65 29.44 5.87
CA ARG A 145 -20.12 29.67 5.85
C ARG A 145 -20.91 28.38 5.62
N PHE A 146 -20.28 27.36 5.03
CA PHE A 146 -20.90 26.07 4.75
C PHE A 146 -20.79 25.08 5.92
N GLU A 147 -19.77 25.24 6.74
CA GLU A 147 -19.56 24.43 7.95
C GLU A 147 -18.67 25.22 8.93
N ARG A 148 -19.28 25.70 10.01
CA ARG A 148 -18.55 26.52 11.01
C ARG A 148 -17.60 25.70 11.86
N GLU A 149 -18.11 24.59 12.35
CA GLU A 149 -17.36 23.62 13.15
C GLU A 149 -17.18 22.36 12.30
N MET A 150 -16.00 21.85 12.23
CA MET A 150 -15.74 20.60 11.54
C MET A 150 -16.46 19.48 12.29
N VAL A 151 -17.56 18.95 11.71
CA VAL A 151 -18.40 17.93 12.33
C VAL A 151 -17.74 16.55 12.27
N GLU A 152 -16.97 16.30 11.23
CA GLU A 152 -16.21 15.08 11.02
C GLU A 152 -14.76 15.44 10.70
N GLY A 153 -13.81 14.85 11.42
CA GLY A 153 -12.40 15.00 11.14
C GLY A 153 -11.59 15.57 12.32
N GLU A 154 -10.28 15.45 12.19
CA GLU A 154 -9.28 15.95 13.12
C GLU A 154 -8.45 17.07 12.47
N ASN A 155 -7.98 18.02 13.28
CA ASN A 155 -7.09 19.07 12.79
C ASN A 155 -5.70 18.51 12.46
N PHE A 156 -5.21 18.82 11.27
CA PHE A 156 -3.80 18.68 10.94
C PHE A 156 -3.08 19.98 11.30
N ALA A 157 -2.27 19.94 12.34
CA ALA A 157 -1.71 21.14 12.95
C ALA A 157 -0.88 21.99 11.95
N GLY A 158 -1.17 23.29 11.89
CA GLY A 158 -0.39 24.28 11.14
C GLY A 158 -0.85 24.57 9.71
N PHE A 159 -1.87 23.85 9.19
CA PHE A 159 -2.40 24.07 7.84
C PHE A 159 -3.89 24.41 7.85
N PRO A 160 -4.38 25.31 6.97
CA PRO A 160 -5.82 25.53 6.80
C PRO A 160 -6.50 24.29 6.18
N HIS A 161 -7.56 23.83 6.82
CA HIS A 161 -8.34 22.66 6.41
C HIS A 161 -9.41 23.04 5.41
N LEU A 162 -9.46 22.30 4.29
CA LEU A 162 -10.48 22.50 3.26
C LEU A 162 -11.87 22.13 3.77
N CYS A 163 -12.84 23.02 3.54
CA CYS A 163 -14.25 22.77 3.82
C CYS A 163 -14.91 22.06 2.63
N HIS A 164 -14.98 20.74 2.62
CA HIS A 164 -15.57 19.97 1.53
C HIS A 164 -17.09 20.18 1.37
N ARG A 165 -17.77 20.80 2.35
CA ARG A 165 -19.17 21.26 2.22
C ARG A 165 -19.31 22.52 1.37
N ASN A 166 -18.19 23.25 1.12
CA ASN A 166 -18.18 24.36 0.17
C ASN A 166 -18.29 23.81 -1.26
N PRO A 167 -19.32 24.21 -2.05
CA PRO A 167 -19.49 23.69 -3.42
C PRO A 167 -18.30 23.93 -4.34
N THR A 168 -17.54 25.02 -4.15
CA THR A 168 -16.34 25.31 -4.94
C THR A 168 -15.22 24.32 -4.61
N VAL A 169 -15.00 24.02 -3.34
CA VAL A 169 -14.02 22.99 -2.89
C VAL A 169 -14.45 21.63 -3.40
N TYR A 170 -15.71 21.26 -3.16
CA TYR A 170 -16.28 20.01 -3.63
C TYR A 170 -16.07 19.78 -5.14
N SER A 171 -16.49 20.76 -5.96
CA SER A 171 -16.33 20.68 -7.41
C SER A 171 -14.87 20.55 -7.84
N ALA A 172 -13.98 21.34 -7.23
CA ALA A 172 -12.56 21.31 -7.55
C ALA A 172 -11.91 19.94 -7.25
N MET A 173 -12.31 19.26 -6.18
CA MET A 173 -11.80 17.90 -5.86
C MET A 173 -12.28 16.87 -6.90
N PHE A 174 -13.51 16.99 -7.40
CA PHE A 174 -13.98 16.15 -8.52
C PHE A 174 -13.25 16.46 -9.82
N ASP A 175 -13.05 17.73 -10.16
CA ASP A 175 -12.30 18.12 -11.35
C ASP A 175 -10.85 17.64 -11.29
N TYR A 176 -10.22 17.68 -10.09
CA TYR A 176 -8.88 17.13 -9.88
C TYR A 176 -8.86 15.61 -10.07
N ALA A 177 -9.80 14.88 -9.46
CA ALA A 177 -9.90 13.43 -9.62
C ALA A 177 -10.16 13.03 -11.11
N ARG A 178 -11.00 13.79 -11.81
CA ARG A 178 -11.25 13.58 -13.25
C ARG A 178 -9.98 13.81 -14.07
N MET A 179 -9.24 14.88 -13.82
CA MET A 179 -7.96 15.12 -14.48
C MET A 179 -7.00 13.95 -14.28
N LEU A 180 -6.89 13.42 -13.05
CA LEU A 180 -6.00 12.30 -12.76
C LEU A 180 -6.41 11.03 -13.51
N ILE A 181 -7.69 10.67 -13.54
CA ILE A 181 -8.15 9.42 -14.17
C ILE A 181 -8.35 9.60 -15.69
N GLU A 182 -9.10 10.63 -16.10
CA GLU A 182 -9.59 10.78 -17.48
C GLU A 182 -8.52 11.37 -18.42
N GLU A 183 -7.68 12.31 -17.90
CA GLU A 183 -6.66 12.97 -18.71
C GLU A 183 -5.27 12.33 -18.56
N LEU A 184 -4.91 11.88 -17.33
CA LEU A 184 -3.57 11.37 -17.02
C LEU A 184 -3.51 9.85 -16.90
N ASP A 185 -4.66 9.15 -16.94
CA ASP A 185 -4.73 7.70 -16.97
C ASP A 185 -4.31 6.99 -15.66
N PHE A 186 -4.43 7.64 -14.52
CA PHE A 186 -4.26 6.94 -13.23
C PHE A 186 -5.31 5.82 -13.07
N ALA A 187 -4.96 4.80 -12.30
CA ALA A 187 -5.81 3.63 -12.05
C ALA A 187 -6.43 3.62 -10.65
N GLY A 188 -6.06 4.54 -9.80
CA GLY A 188 -6.56 4.58 -8.42
C GLY A 188 -6.03 5.76 -7.61
N PHE A 189 -6.48 5.80 -6.35
CA PHE A 189 -6.17 6.85 -5.40
C PHE A 189 -5.71 6.25 -4.06
N ARG A 190 -4.69 6.87 -3.47
CA ARG A 190 -4.42 6.80 -2.04
C ARG A 190 -4.84 8.13 -1.43
N PHE A 191 -5.77 8.12 -0.50
CA PHE A 191 -6.22 9.31 0.22
C PHE A 191 -5.42 9.50 1.50
N ASP A 192 -4.74 10.64 1.56
CA ASP A 192 -3.94 11.10 2.68
C ASP A 192 -4.81 11.53 3.84
N PHE A 193 -4.39 11.24 5.08
CA PHE A 193 -4.95 11.73 6.32
C PHE A 193 -6.50 11.72 6.36
N VAL A 194 -7.10 10.57 6.03
CA VAL A 194 -8.57 10.44 5.91
C VAL A 194 -9.33 10.65 7.21
N LYS A 195 -8.64 10.72 8.34
CA LYS A 195 -9.23 11.11 9.63
C LYS A 195 -9.47 12.63 9.74
N GLY A 196 -8.95 13.43 8.82
CA GLY A 196 -9.09 14.88 8.80
C GLY A 196 -10.39 15.38 8.17
N TYR A 197 -11.18 14.53 7.52
CA TYR A 197 -12.42 14.93 6.84
C TYR A 197 -13.42 13.79 6.74
N GLY A 198 -14.67 14.13 6.41
CA GLY A 198 -15.75 13.14 6.35
C GLY A 198 -15.53 12.07 5.29
N SER A 199 -15.69 10.80 5.67
CA SER A 199 -15.56 9.64 4.77
C SER A 199 -16.49 9.69 3.57
N TRP A 200 -17.60 10.44 3.65
CA TRP A 200 -18.56 10.66 2.57
C TRP A 200 -17.92 11.25 1.31
N MET A 201 -16.87 12.09 1.46
CA MET A 201 -16.16 12.67 0.31
C MET A 201 -15.44 11.59 -0.49
N ILE A 202 -14.78 10.66 0.20
CA ILE A 202 -14.10 9.51 -0.42
C ILE A 202 -15.13 8.58 -1.05
N THR A 203 -16.25 8.30 -0.37
CA THR A 203 -17.36 7.51 -0.90
C THR A 203 -17.85 8.06 -2.24
N LEU A 204 -18.05 9.38 -2.32
CA LEU A 204 -18.54 10.03 -3.54
C LEU A 204 -17.50 9.99 -4.68
N LEU A 205 -16.22 10.26 -4.38
CA LEU A 205 -15.14 10.18 -5.37
C LEU A 205 -14.93 8.74 -5.86
N SER A 206 -14.99 7.77 -4.95
CA SER A 206 -14.87 6.34 -5.27
C SER A 206 -16.01 5.82 -6.13
N ASN A 207 -17.23 6.34 -5.93
CA ASN A 207 -18.43 5.91 -6.63
C ASN A 207 -18.69 6.69 -7.94
N TYR A 208 -17.90 7.72 -8.21
CA TYR A 208 -17.97 8.44 -9.47
C TYR A 208 -17.57 7.53 -10.64
N ARG A 209 -18.30 7.61 -11.73
CA ARG A 209 -18.04 6.83 -12.94
C ARG A 209 -17.18 7.64 -13.88
N PHE A 210 -15.90 7.30 -13.94
CA PHE A 210 -14.93 7.99 -14.79
C PHE A 210 -14.94 7.46 -16.21
N GLU A 211 -14.55 8.31 -17.15
CA GLU A 211 -14.25 7.90 -18.53
C GLU A 211 -12.80 7.43 -18.62
N LYS A 212 -12.58 6.18 -19.01
CA LYS A 212 -11.24 5.61 -19.16
C LYS A 212 -11.22 4.51 -20.20
N ASP A 213 -10.24 4.57 -21.11
CA ASP A 213 -10.05 3.57 -22.18
C ASP A 213 -11.31 3.32 -23.04
N GLY A 214 -12.15 4.34 -23.22
CA GLY A 214 -13.41 4.26 -23.94
C GLY A 214 -14.58 3.67 -23.14
N ALA A 215 -14.38 3.28 -21.89
CA ALA A 215 -15.44 2.96 -20.95
C ALA A 215 -15.89 4.22 -20.20
N THR A 216 -17.18 4.31 -19.87
CA THR A 216 -17.78 5.44 -19.14
C THR A 216 -18.19 5.08 -17.71
N ASP A 217 -17.73 3.94 -17.19
CA ASP A 217 -18.11 3.40 -15.91
C ASP A 217 -16.91 2.90 -15.09
N PHE A 218 -15.72 3.42 -15.39
CA PHE A 218 -14.51 3.04 -14.66
C PHE A 218 -14.58 3.52 -13.20
N MET A 219 -14.33 2.60 -12.27
CA MET A 219 -14.15 2.86 -10.85
C MET A 219 -12.68 2.64 -10.46
N PRO A 220 -12.01 3.65 -9.86
CA PRO A 220 -10.62 3.53 -9.45
C PRO A 220 -10.46 2.60 -8.24
N TYR A 221 -9.28 2.00 -8.07
CA TYR A 221 -8.88 1.47 -6.77
C TYR A 221 -8.77 2.61 -5.76
N VAL A 222 -9.24 2.38 -4.53
CA VAL A 222 -9.24 3.41 -3.48
C VAL A 222 -8.71 2.82 -2.17
N VAL A 223 -7.71 3.48 -1.60
CA VAL A 223 -7.20 3.18 -0.26
C VAL A 223 -7.05 4.45 0.57
N GLY A 224 -7.52 4.42 1.82
CA GLY A 224 -7.40 5.51 2.77
C GLY A 224 -6.31 5.28 3.80
N GLU A 225 -5.59 6.35 4.13
CA GLU A 225 -4.67 6.34 5.26
C GLU A 225 -5.36 6.82 6.53
N LEU A 226 -5.80 5.87 7.35
CA LEU A 226 -6.28 6.12 8.69
C LEU A 226 -5.29 5.55 9.71
N TRP A 227 -4.36 6.37 10.17
CA TRP A 227 -3.42 5.96 11.21
C TRP A 227 -4.12 5.91 12.57
N SER A 228 -4.68 4.75 12.90
CA SER A 228 -5.47 4.52 14.11
C SER A 228 -5.52 3.04 14.48
N GLY A 229 -6.26 2.73 15.55
CA GLY A 229 -6.53 1.36 15.97
C GLY A 229 -7.53 0.62 15.05
N GLY A 230 -7.56 -0.71 15.18
CA GLY A 230 -8.37 -1.56 14.28
C GLY A 230 -9.88 -1.28 14.33
N ASP A 231 -10.42 -0.89 15.47
CA ASP A 231 -11.85 -0.60 15.62
C ASP A 231 -12.23 0.74 14.97
N ASP A 232 -11.33 1.73 15.01
CA ASP A 232 -11.55 3.02 14.34
C ASP A 232 -11.50 2.85 12.82
N ILE A 233 -10.51 2.09 12.32
CA ILE A 233 -10.39 1.78 10.88
C ILE A 233 -11.58 0.96 10.41
N ASP A 234 -12.02 -0.04 11.18
CA ASP A 234 -13.20 -0.86 10.85
C ASP A 234 -14.48 -0.01 10.78
N THR A 235 -14.66 0.88 11.74
CA THR A 235 -15.79 1.85 11.77
C THR A 235 -15.73 2.81 10.57
N TRP A 236 -14.54 3.30 10.23
CA TRP A 236 -14.35 4.17 9.07
C TRP A 236 -14.66 3.44 7.76
N LEU A 237 -14.14 2.22 7.60
CA LEU A 237 -14.42 1.36 6.44
C LEU A 237 -15.92 1.07 6.29
N GLU A 238 -16.63 0.83 7.40
CA GLU A 238 -18.08 0.63 7.37
C GLU A 238 -18.80 1.87 6.85
N LYS A 239 -18.43 3.06 7.32
CA LYS A 239 -19.03 4.32 6.86
C LYS A 239 -18.69 4.59 5.38
N ALA A 240 -17.40 4.44 4.99
CA ALA A 240 -16.93 4.73 3.65
C ALA A 240 -17.53 3.79 2.59
N ASN A 241 -17.75 2.51 2.93
CA ASN A 241 -18.30 1.51 2.02
C ASN A 241 -19.84 1.42 2.03
N ARG A 242 -20.54 2.22 2.86
CA ARG A 242 -21.96 2.04 3.09
C ARG A 242 -22.85 2.33 1.88
N TYR A 243 -22.42 3.26 1.02
CA TYR A 243 -23.20 3.75 -0.11
C TYR A 243 -22.40 3.79 -1.41
N THR A 244 -21.47 2.86 -1.58
CA THR A 244 -20.69 2.73 -2.81
C THR A 244 -20.77 1.33 -3.37
N ASP A 245 -20.78 1.23 -4.70
CA ASP A 245 -20.61 -0.03 -5.43
C ASP A 245 -19.12 -0.42 -5.53
N ASN A 246 -18.21 0.52 -5.26
CA ASN A 246 -16.77 0.30 -5.23
C ASN A 246 -16.33 -0.25 -3.88
N GLN A 247 -15.16 -0.89 -3.85
CA GLN A 247 -14.54 -1.39 -2.64
C GLN A 247 -13.45 -0.43 -2.16
N ILE A 248 -13.71 0.27 -1.05
CA ILE A 248 -12.74 1.17 -0.43
C ILE A 248 -11.94 0.37 0.59
N ALA A 249 -10.61 0.43 0.48
CA ALA A 249 -9.66 -0.19 1.39
C ALA A 249 -9.05 0.83 2.36
N ALA A 250 -8.38 0.34 3.40
CA ALA A 250 -7.55 1.13 4.30
C ALA A 250 -6.22 0.42 4.56
N PHE A 251 -5.15 1.20 4.83
CA PHE A 251 -3.90 0.64 5.31
C PHE A 251 -4.06 0.01 6.68
N ASP A 252 -3.57 -1.23 6.83
CA ASP A 252 -3.70 -2.02 8.05
C ASP A 252 -2.59 -1.68 9.06
N PHE A 253 -2.70 -0.49 9.68
CA PHE A 253 -1.77 -0.05 10.72
C PHE A 253 -1.71 -1.02 11.92
N PRO A 254 -2.83 -1.58 12.41
CA PRO A 254 -2.78 -2.59 13.48
C PRO A 254 -1.93 -3.81 13.13
N LEU A 255 -2.05 -4.34 11.90
CA LEU A 255 -1.19 -5.43 11.45
C LEU A 255 0.27 -4.98 11.43
N ARG A 256 0.55 -3.81 10.85
CA ARG A 256 1.91 -3.27 10.76
C ARG A 256 2.60 -3.19 12.13
N TYR A 257 1.89 -2.75 13.17
CA TYR A 257 2.46 -2.71 14.54
C TYR A 257 2.68 -4.09 15.14
N LYS A 258 1.83 -5.06 14.86
CA LYS A 258 2.08 -6.46 15.24
C LYS A 258 3.29 -7.02 14.52
N LEU A 259 3.44 -6.77 13.22
CA LEU A 259 4.59 -7.19 12.44
C LEU A 259 5.89 -6.53 12.94
N LYS A 260 5.85 -5.27 13.40
CA LYS A 260 6.97 -4.64 14.10
C LYS A 260 7.33 -5.42 15.37
N GLY A 261 6.33 -5.81 16.15
CA GLY A 261 6.54 -6.68 17.32
C GLY A 261 7.21 -7.99 16.93
N VAL A 262 6.72 -8.68 15.91
CA VAL A 262 7.32 -9.93 15.39
C VAL A 262 8.79 -9.75 15.03
N CYS A 263 9.10 -8.66 14.31
CA CYS A 263 10.44 -8.42 13.77
C CYS A 263 11.42 -7.91 14.83
N ASP A 264 11.04 -6.91 15.62
CA ASP A 264 11.94 -6.19 16.52
C ASP A 264 11.96 -6.73 17.96
N GLN A 265 10.99 -7.58 18.33
CA GLN A 265 10.87 -8.13 19.70
C GLN A 265 11.00 -9.66 19.70
N PRO A 266 12.13 -10.23 20.13
CA PRO A 266 12.37 -11.68 20.07
C PRO A 266 11.34 -12.55 20.82
N ASN A 267 10.61 -11.97 21.78
CA ASN A 267 9.61 -12.67 22.58
C ASN A 267 8.17 -12.22 22.25
N PHE A 268 7.94 -11.63 21.08
CA PHE A 268 6.60 -11.27 20.66
C PHE A 268 5.74 -12.53 20.52
N ASP A 269 4.57 -12.51 21.13
CA ASP A 269 3.63 -13.63 21.11
C ASP A 269 2.90 -13.70 19.77
N LEU A 270 3.23 -14.68 18.92
CA LEU A 270 2.67 -14.83 17.57
C LEU A 270 1.14 -15.07 17.56
N ARG A 271 0.52 -15.46 18.68
CA ARG A 271 -0.94 -15.56 18.80
C ARG A 271 -1.64 -14.22 18.56
N GLN A 272 -0.96 -13.10 18.80
CA GLN A 272 -1.49 -11.77 18.51
C GLN A 272 -1.77 -11.53 17.01
N LEU A 273 -1.13 -12.29 16.12
CA LEU A 273 -1.43 -12.24 14.69
C LEU A 273 -2.85 -12.75 14.36
N THR A 274 -3.46 -13.52 15.28
CA THR A 274 -4.77 -14.18 15.11
C THR A 274 -5.90 -13.57 15.93
N ASP A 275 -5.64 -12.52 16.69
CA ASP A 275 -6.60 -11.98 17.68
C ASP A 275 -7.76 -11.14 17.10
N GLY A 276 -7.82 -11.01 15.77
CA GLY A 276 -8.86 -10.25 15.09
C GLY A 276 -8.72 -8.72 15.20
N GLY A 277 -7.62 -8.20 15.78
CA GLY A 277 -7.40 -6.76 15.93
C GLY A 277 -6.91 -6.05 14.66
N SER A 278 -6.47 -6.77 13.63
CA SER A 278 -6.03 -6.25 12.33
C SER A 278 -7.15 -6.28 11.28
N ILE A 279 -7.06 -5.41 10.30
CA ILE A 279 -8.08 -5.29 9.25
C ILE A 279 -8.06 -6.54 8.35
N VAL A 280 -6.90 -7.06 8.02
CA VAL A 280 -6.78 -8.30 7.23
C VAL A 280 -7.50 -9.48 7.87
N MET A 281 -7.58 -9.55 9.20
CA MET A 281 -8.29 -10.60 9.92
C MET A 281 -9.82 -10.36 10.03
N LYS A 282 -10.25 -9.09 9.95
CA LYS A 282 -11.68 -8.72 10.01
C LYS A 282 -12.31 -8.60 8.63
N ARG A 283 -11.65 -7.90 7.72
CA ARG A 283 -12.13 -7.51 6.38
C ARG A 283 -10.99 -7.64 5.36
N PRO A 284 -10.54 -8.86 5.05
CA PRO A 284 -9.37 -9.07 4.20
C PRO A 284 -9.45 -8.35 2.85
N ALA A 285 -10.64 -8.29 2.27
CA ALA A 285 -10.87 -7.60 1.00
C ALA A 285 -10.71 -6.06 1.06
N ASN A 286 -10.78 -5.45 2.25
CA ASN A 286 -10.60 -4.02 2.47
C ASN A 286 -9.23 -3.66 3.08
N ALA A 287 -8.35 -4.65 3.28
CA ALA A 287 -7.05 -4.45 3.90
C ALA A 287 -5.96 -4.19 2.86
N ALA A 288 -5.34 -3.01 2.89
CA ALA A 288 -4.06 -2.76 2.26
C ALA A 288 -2.95 -3.02 3.29
N THR A 289 -2.26 -4.15 3.15
CA THR A 289 -1.24 -4.58 4.10
C THR A 289 0.13 -4.00 3.73
N PHE A 290 0.93 -3.62 4.71
CA PHE A 290 2.26 -3.03 4.49
C PHE A 290 3.20 -3.29 5.67
N VAL A 291 4.49 -3.15 5.42
CA VAL A 291 5.56 -3.32 6.42
C VAL A 291 6.03 -1.96 6.92
N ASP A 292 6.48 -1.12 6.02
CA ASP A 292 6.85 0.27 6.30
C ASP A 292 6.34 1.19 5.19
N ASN A 293 6.35 2.51 5.45
CA ASN A 293 6.06 3.56 4.49
C ASN A 293 6.93 4.80 4.78
N HIS A 294 6.73 5.87 4.01
CA HIS A 294 7.52 7.11 4.09
C HIS A 294 7.37 7.89 5.41
N ASP A 295 6.33 7.61 6.21
CA ASP A 295 6.05 8.32 7.47
C ASP A 295 6.54 7.59 8.73
N MET A 296 7.04 6.37 8.60
CA MET A 296 7.43 5.58 9.78
C MET A 296 8.58 6.19 10.57
N GLY A 297 9.52 6.88 9.94
CA GLY A 297 10.61 7.58 10.64
C GLY A 297 11.33 6.68 11.65
N ALA A 298 11.33 7.09 12.91
CA ALA A 298 11.93 6.32 14.02
C ALA A 298 11.14 5.03 14.35
N ASP A 299 9.92 4.90 13.86
CA ASP A 299 9.05 3.74 14.10
C ASP A 299 9.26 2.61 13.07
N THR A 300 10.18 2.82 12.12
CA THR A 300 10.54 1.81 11.10
C THR A 300 10.89 0.47 11.74
N ILE A 301 10.58 -0.63 11.07
CA ILE A 301 11.02 -1.97 11.46
C ILE A 301 12.51 -2.08 11.16
N VAL A 302 13.30 -2.54 12.15
CA VAL A 302 14.76 -2.56 12.04
C VAL A 302 15.30 -3.96 11.75
N ASN A 303 14.74 -4.99 12.43
CA ASN A 303 15.25 -6.35 12.36
C ASN A 303 14.32 -7.24 11.52
N ASP A 304 14.87 -8.29 10.95
CA ASP A 304 14.14 -9.44 10.37
C ASP A 304 12.93 -9.07 9.48
N LYS A 305 13.00 -7.96 8.75
CA LYS A 305 11.87 -7.41 7.94
C LYS A 305 11.25 -8.42 6.99
N LEU A 306 12.02 -9.40 6.51
CA LEU A 306 11.48 -10.43 5.61
C LEU A 306 10.45 -11.32 6.30
N MET A 307 10.44 -11.45 7.64
CA MET A 307 9.34 -12.10 8.36
C MET A 307 8.02 -11.32 8.18
N ALA A 308 8.05 -10.00 8.20
CA ALA A 308 6.88 -9.16 7.96
C ALA A 308 6.42 -9.21 6.50
N TYR A 309 7.36 -9.10 5.55
CA TYR A 309 7.04 -9.22 4.12
C TYR A 309 6.49 -10.61 3.76
N SER A 310 7.02 -11.69 4.36
CA SER A 310 6.50 -13.03 4.14
C SER A 310 5.04 -13.15 4.59
N PHE A 311 4.68 -12.52 5.73
CA PHE A 311 3.31 -12.53 6.24
C PHE A 311 2.35 -11.83 5.27
N ILE A 312 2.63 -10.57 4.88
CA ILE A 312 1.73 -9.80 4.03
C ILE A 312 1.60 -10.36 2.61
N LEU A 313 2.62 -11.09 2.12
CA LEU A 313 2.62 -11.67 0.77
C LEU A 313 2.01 -13.07 0.71
N VAL A 314 1.75 -13.75 1.84
CA VAL A 314 1.07 -15.05 1.83
C VAL A 314 -0.36 -15.00 2.35
N HIS A 315 -0.71 -13.99 3.15
CA HIS A 315 -2.08 -13.78 3.63
C HIS A 315 -2.96 -13.09 2.58
N GLU A 316 -4.23 -12.95 2.88
CA GLU A 316 -5.16 -12.10 2.15
C GLU A 316 -4.80 -10.63 2.30
N GLY A 317 -5.56 -9.79 1.64
CA GLY A 317 -5.32 -8.34 1.58
C GLY A 317 -4.57 -7.94 0.32
N TYR A 318 -4.28 -6.65 0.21
CA TYR A 318 -3.53 -6.08 -0.90
C TYR A 318 -2.16 -5.61 -0.40
N PRO A 319 -1.08 -6.40 -0.62
CA PRO A 319 0.23 -6.07 -0.09
C PRO A 319 0.86 -4.87 -0.80
N SER A 320 1.44 -3.97 -0.02
CA SER A 320 2.22 -2.82 -0.46
C SER A 320 3.68 -2.99 -0.07
N ILE A 321 4.55 -2.99 -1.05
CA ILE A 321 6.01 -3.05 -0.89
C ILE A 321 6.54 -1.62 -0.78
N PHE A 322 7.43 -1.37 0.16
CA PHE A 322 8.08 -0.09 0.31
C PHE A 322 9.35 0.00 -0.53
N TRP A 323 9.48 1.05 -1.37
CA TRP A 323 10.63 1.26 -2.26
C TRP A 323 11.96 1.16 -1.53
N PHE A 324 12.08 1.84 -0.38
CA PHE A 324 13.30 1.87 0.39
C PHE A 324 13.74 0.49 0.89
N ASP A 325 12.79 -0.35 1.31
CA ASP A 325 13.09 -1.72 1.71
C ASP A 325 13.52 -2.59 0.53
N TYR A 326 12.83 -2.43 -0.60
CA TYR A 326 13.10 -3.22 -1.80
C TYR A 326 14.49 -2.92 -2.38
N TYR A 327 14.79 -1.64 -2.61
CA TYR A 327 16.03 -1.20 -3.25
C TYR A 327 17.13 -0.84 -2.26
N ASN A 328 16.92 0.15 -1.37
CA ASN A 328 17.95 0.73 -0.53
C ASN A 328 18.40 -0.23 0.59
N ASN A 329 17.46 -0.98 1.19
CA ASN A 329 17.78 -2.04 2.14
C ASN A 329 18.15 -3.38 1.45
N GLY A 330 18.07 -3.48 0.12
CA GLY A 330 18.48 -4.63 -0.66
C GLY A 330 17.66 -5.90 -0.36
N LEU A 331 16.38 -5.77 0.02
CA LEU A 331 15.54 -6.91 0.34
C LEU A 331 14.88 -7.55 -0.89
N ALA A 332 15.00 -6.96 -2.08
CA ALA A 332 14.53 -7.55 -3.34
C ALA A 332 15.11 -8.95 -3.58
N ARG A 333 16.42 -9.11 -3.49
CA ARG A 333 17.22 -10.34 -3.68
C ARG A 333 16.76 -11.19 -4.85
N PRO A 334 16.75 -10.66 -6.11
CA PRO A 334 16.27 -11.39 -7.28
C PRO A 334 17.07 -12.67 -7.51
N GLY A 335 16.39 -13.73 -7.97
CA GLY A 335 16.99 -15.03 -8.24
C GLY A 335 17.41 -15.84 -7.02
N THR A 336 16.96 -15.44 -5.82
CA THR A 336 17.22 -16.16 -4.57
C THR A 336 15.88 -16.53 -3.90
N PRO A 337 15.82 -17.61 -3.09
CA PRO A 337 14.60 -17.99 -2.39
C PRO A 337 14.30 -17.14 -1.14
N ASN A 338 15.17 -16.23 -0.77
CA ASN A 338 15.17 -15.51 0.51
C ASN A 338 15.05 -14.00 0.36
N GLY A 339 14.23 -13.54 -0.58
CA GLY A 339 14.00 -12.12 -0.82
C GLY A 339 12.53 -11.80 -1.15
N ILE A 340 12.23 -10.50 -1.26
CA ILE A 340 10.88 -10.02 -1.60
C ILE A 340 10.43 -10.57 -2.96
N ASN A 341 11.35 -10.74 -3.94
CA ASN A 341 10.98 -11.28 -5.26
C ASN A 341 10.45 -12.72 -5.17
N ALA A 342 11.08 -13.59 -4.38
CA ALA A 342 10.58 -14.94 -4.16
C ALA A 342 9.21 -14.96 -3.44
N LEU A 343 9.00 -14.02 -2.51
CA LEU A 343 7.73 -13.87 -1.83
C LEU A 343 6.61 -13.36 -2.77
N ILE A 344 6.90 -12.40 -3.65
CA ILE A 344 5.96 -11.93 -4.68
C ILE A 344 5.61 -13.09 -5.63
N GLU A 345 6.59 -13.89 -6.04
CA GLU A 345 6.35 -15.04 -6.89
C GLU A 345 5.46 -16.09 -6.19
N ALA A 346 5.75 -16.39 -4.91
CA ALA A 346 4.92 -17.29 -4.11
C ALA A 346 3.48 -16.74 -3.98
N HIS A 347 3.32 -15.42 -3.78
CA HIS A 347 2.03 -14.73 -3.77
C HIS A 347 1.23 -14.99 -5.05
N HIS A 348 1.84 -14.76 -6.21
CA HIS A 348 1.16 -14.92 -7.50
C HIS A 348 0.85 -16.37 -7.85
N LYS A 349 1.76 -17.29 -7.55
CA LYS A 349 1.63 -18.68 -7.98
C LYS A 349 0.82 -19.55 -7.01
N TYR A 350 0.84 -19.27 -5.71
CA TYR A 350 0.36 -20.22 -4.71
C TYR A 350 -0.61 -19.66 -3.67
N ALA A 351 -0.59 -18.37 -3.35
CA ALA A 351 -1.32 -17.82 -2.22
C ALA A 351 -2.83 -17.58 -2.48
N GLY A 352 -3.49 -18.46 -3.23
CA GLY A 352 -4.93 -18.38 -3.53
C GLY A 352 -5.83 -19.00 -2.47
N GLY A 353 -7.12 -18.64 -2.52
CA GLY A 353 -8.14 -19.14 -1.60
C GLY A 353 -8.09 -18.50 -0.22
N ASP A 354 -8.87 -19.02 0.72
CA ASP A 354 -8.93 -18.51 2.08
C ASP A 354 -7.74 -19.02 2.93
N SER A 355 -7.36 -18.25 3.94
CA SER A 355 -6.39 -18.67 4.96
C SER A 355 -7.07 -19.52 6.03
N GLN A 356 -6.40 -20.59 6.43
CA GLN A 356 -6.76 -21.41 7.58
C GLN A 356 -5.57 -21.53 8.52
N ILE A 357 -5.72 -21.05 9.76
CA ILE A 357 -4.70 -21.16 10.79
C ILE A 357 -4.69 -22.61 11.29
N LEU A 358 -3.56 -23.32 11.10
CA LEU A 358 -3.38 -24.68 11.53
C LEU A 358 -2.78 -24.79 12.92
N HIS A 359 -1.92 -23.81 13.29
CA HIS A 359 -1.30 -23.74 14.60
C HIS A 359 -0.90 -22.29 14.94
N ALA A 360 -1.08 -21.89 16.18
CA ALA A 360 -0.57 -20.64 16.71
C ALA A 360 -0.22 -20.79 18.19
N ASP A 361 1.04 -20.62 18.52
CA ASP A 361 1.53 -20.49 19.88
C ASP A 361 2.44 -19.24 20.00
N PRO A 362 3.03 -18.92 21.17
CA PRO A 362 3.86 -17.72 21.31
C PRO A 362 5.03 -17.64 20.32
N ASN A 363 5.54 -18.78 19.83
CA ASN A 363 6.78 -18.83 19.05
C ASN A 363 6.63 -19.38 17.63
N LEU A 364 5.50 -20.05 17.34
CA LEU A 364 5.28 -20.71 16.06
C LEU A 364 3.90 -20.40 15.53
N TYR A 365 3.83 -20.00 14.27
CA TYR A 365 2.58 -19.77 13.54
C TYR A 365 2.61 -20.57 12.25
N ILE A 366 1.57 -21.39 12.01
CA ILE A 366 1.43 -22.19 10.79
C ILE A 366 0.02 -21.96 10.20
N MET A 367 -0.01 -21.62 8.94
CA MET A 367 -1.24 -21.38 8.18
C MET A 367 -1.18 -22.08 6.82
N GLN A 368 -2.36 -22.48 6.30
CA GLN A 368 -2.49 -22.88 4.91
C GLN A 368 -3.36 -21.89 4.13
N ARG A 369 -2.99 -21.64 2.88
CA ARG A 369 -3.90 -21.10 1.85
C ARG A 369 -4.52 -22.28 1.13
N ILE A 370 -5.85 -22.31 1.03
CA ILE A 370 -6.54 -23.49 0.50
C ILE A 370 -6.45 -23.64 -1.03
N GLY A 371 -5.97 -22.60 -1.70
CA GLY A 371 -5.90 -22.57 -3.16
C GLY A 371 -7.24 -22.21 -3.82
N TRP A 372 -7.19 -22.00 -5.12
CA TRP A 372 -8.38 -21.85 -5.96
C TRP A 372 -8.46 -23.01 -6.95
N ALA A 373 -9.61 -23.67 -6.98
CA ALA A 373 -9.88 -24.78 -7.89
C ALA A 373 -10.43 -24.33 -9.26
N ASP A 374 -10.40 -23.02 -9.57
CA ASP A 374 -10.88 -22.51 -10.85
C ASP A 374 -9.97 -22.97 -12.00
N LYS A 375 -10.59 -23.44 -13.09
CA LYS A 375 -9.89 -23.93 -14.27
C LYS A 375 -8.97 -22.91 -14.96
N ASN A 376 -9.16 -21.61 -14.69
CA ASN A 376 -8.42 -20.52 -15.30
C ASN A 376 -7.32 -19.93 -14.42
N THR A 377 -7.34 -20.17 -13.10
CA THR A 377 -6.38 -19.67 -12.12
C THR A 377 -5.98 -20.80 -11.18
N GLN A 378 -5.11 -21.69 -11.65
CA GLN A 378 -4.60 -22.79 -10.81
C GLN A 378 -3.59 -22.24 -9.81
N GLN A 379 -4.07 -21.81 -8.66
CA GLN A 379 -3.23 -21.57 -7.49
C GLN A 379 -3.46 -22.71 -6.50
N PRO A 380 -2.49 -23.63 -6.36
CA PRO A 380 -2.70 -24.88 -5.61
C PRO A 380 -2.80 -24.69 -4.10
N GLY A 381 -2.48 -23.49 -3.59
CA GLY A 381 -2.36 -23.23 -2.16
C GLY A 381 -0.93 -23.42 -1.67
N LEU A 382 -0.72 -23.15 -0.39
CA LEU A 382 0.59 -23.26 0.28
C LEU A 382 0.43 -23.52 1.79
N ILE A 383 1.52 -23.97 2.42
CA ILE A 383 1.71 -23.94 3.88
C ILE A 383 2.75 -22.85 4.19
N TYR A 384 2.39 -21.94 5.07
CA TYR A 384 3.26 -20.90 5.59
C TYR A 384 3.61 -21.17 7.05
N VAL A 385 4.89 -21.07 7.38
CA VAL A 385 5.42 -21.25 8.73
C VAL A 385 6.22 -20.02 9.11
N LEU A 386 5.94 -19.44 10.27
CA LEU A 386 6.67 -18.34 10.87
C LEU A 386 7.20 -18.79 12.24
N ASN A 387 8.51 -18.69 12.45
CA ASN A 387 9.20 -19.11 13.66
C ASN A 387 9.87 -17.91 14.35
N ASN A 388 9.43 -17.61 15.58
CA ASN A 388 9.99 -16.54 16.40
C ASN A 388 11.11 -16.99 17.35
N MET A 389 11.45 -18.28 17.39
CA MET A 389 12.57 -18.78 18.16
C MET A 389 13.89 -18.29 17.56
N GLY A 390 14.80 -17.78 18.40
CA GLY A 390 16.08 -17.22 17.94
C GLY A 390 17.20 -18.23 17.79
N ASP A 391 17.06 -19.42 18.37
CA ASP A 391 18.16 -20.37 18.59
C ASP A 391 18.02 -21.69 17.80
N ARG A 392 16.87 -21.96 17.20
CA ARG A 392 16.62 -23.25 16.55
C ARG A 392 15.52 -23.20 15.49
N TRP A 393 15.59 -24.15 14.58
CA TRP A 393 14.48 -24.54 13.74
C TRP A 393 13.31 -24.99 14.60
N SER A 394 12.09 -24.57 14.26
CA SER A 394 10.89 -24.94 14.98
C SER A 394 9.76 -25.28 14.02
N GLY A 395 9.04 -26.34 14.31
CA GLY A 395 7.89 -26.83 13.58
C GLY A 395 7.03 -27.72 14.46
N THR A 396 5.84 -28.03 14.01
CA THR A 396 4.96 -28.98 14.66
C THR A 396 4.13 -29.74 13.62
N SER A 397 3.62 -30.91 14.00
CA SER A 397 2.71 -31.66 13.16
C SER A 397 1.35 -30.99 13.10
N VAL A 398 0.89 -30.69 11.90
CA VAL A 398 -0.43 -30.11 11.64
C VAL A 398 -1.19 -30.92 10.61
N LYS A 399 -2.51 -30.88 10.69
CA LYS A 399 -3.38 -31.50 9.70
C LYS A 399 -3.69 -30.50 8.57
N THR A 400 -3.23 -30.82 7.37
CA THR A 400 -3.50 -30.03 6.16
C THR A 400 -4.70 -30.61 5.42
N GLN A 401 -5.14 -29.93 4.36
CA GLN A 401 -6.17 -30.45 3.45
C GLN A 401 -5.64 -31.47 2.43
N TRP A 402 -4.36 -31.75 2.37
CA TRP A 402 -3.71 -32.58 1.35
C TRP A 402 -3.19 -33.89 1.94
N PRO A 403 -3.92 -35.01 1.87
CA PRO A 403 -3.41 -36.32 2.27
C PRO A 403 -2.45 -36.89 1.22
N ASN A 404 -1.43 -37.62 1.69
CA ASN A 404 -0.39 -38.28 0.87
C ASN A 404 0.28 -37.28 -0.13
N GLN A 405 0.50 -36.05 0.27
CA GLN A 405 1.00 -34.99 -0.59
C GLN A 405 2.45 -34.66 -0.26
N ARG A 406 3.29 -34.58 -1.30
CA ARG A 406 4.65 -34.06 -1.22
C ARG A 406 4.62 -32.56 -1.27
N PHE A 407 5.38 -31.91 -0.36
CA PHE A 407 5.58 -30.47 -0.28
C PHE A 407 7.04 -30.11 -0.46
N VAL A 408 7.32 -29.04 -1.23
CA VAL A 408 8.67 -28.51 -1.42
C VAL A 408 8.73 -27.06 -0.92
N PRO A 409 9.84 -26.67 -0.25
CA PRO A 409 10.06 -25.27 0.14
C PRO A 409 10.37 -24.43 -1.12
N VAL A 410 9.70 -23.27 -1.26
CA VAL A 410 9.90 -22.37 -2.40
C VAL A 410 10.45 -20.99 -2.00
N ALA A 411 10.19 -20.56 -0.77
CA ALA A 411 10.76 -19.34 -0.21
C ALA A 411 10.99 -19.49 1.29
N TRP A 412 12.15 -19.08 1.77
CA TRP A 412 12.51 -19.11 3.20
C TRP A 412 13.61 -18.09 3.49
N ASP A 413 13.65 -17.59 4.71
CA ASP A 413 14.74 -16.76 5.25
C ASP A 413 14.74 -16.85 6.77
N GLY A 414 15.89 -16.60 7.40
CA GLY A 414 16.07 -16.60 8.85
C GLY A 414 17.54 -16.59 9.25
N HIS A 415 17.80 -16.74 10.53
CA HIS A 415 19.17 -16.72 11.07
C HIS A 415 19.98 -18.01 10.81
N ASP A 416 19.37 -19.00 10.17
CA ASP A 416 20.04 -20.20 9.66
C ASP A 416 19.72 -20.34 8.17
N ALA A 417 20.77 -20.33 7.34
CA ALA A 417 20.67 -20.39 5.89
C ALA A 417 20.54 -21.84 5.33
N ALA A 418 20.40 -22.84 6.21
CA ALA A 418 20.22 -24.22 5.75
C ALA A 418 19.01 -24.35 4.83
N TYR A 419 19.13 -25.22 3.82
CA TYR A 419 18.03 -25.51 2.91
C TYR A 419 16.95 -26.33 3.65
N PRO A 420 15.67 -25.92 3.66
CA PRO A 420 14.62 -26.70 4.30
C PRO A 420 14.37 -28.04 3.59
N ASP A 421 14.12 -29.09 4.37
CA ASP A 421 13.74 -30.40 3.79
C ASP A 421 12.34 -30.38 3.20
N GLU A 422 12.12 -31.24 2.22
CA GLU A 422 10.79 -31.55 1.72
C GLU A 422 9.95 -32.22 2.81
N ARG A 423 8.63 -32.12 2.70
CA ARG A 423 7.68 -32.74 3.61
C ARG A 423 6.71 -33.65 2.85
N MET A 424 6.27 -34.71 3.50
CA MET A 424 5.24 -35.62 2.99
C MET A 424 4.15 -35.75 4.05
N THR A 425 2.93 -35.48 3.67
CA THR A 425 1.78 -35.71 4.56
C THR A 425 1.39 -37.18 4.54
N ASP A 426 0.88 -37.67 5.67
CA ASP A 426 0.32 -39.02 5.80
C ASP A 426 -1.08 -39.15 5.12
N ALA A 427 -1.71 -40.32 5.27
CA ALA A 427 -3.03 -40.60 4.69
C ALA A 427 -4.14 -39.69 5.27
N GLU A 428 -3.96 -39.15 6.44
CA GLU A 428 -4.87 -38.23 7.14
C GLU A 428 -4.55 -36.75 6.84
N GLY A 429 -3.44 -36.45 6.14
CA GLY A 429 -2.98 -35.11 5.80
C GLY A 429 -2.05 -34.46 6.83
N ASN A 430 -1.50 -35.24 7.80
CA ASN A 430 -0.61 -34.68 8.81
C ASN A 430 0.85 -34.69 8.35
N ALA A 431 1.57 -33.63 8.66
CA ALA A 431 3.03 -33.54 8.57
C ALA A 431 3.58 -32.45 9.50
N GLU A 432 4.84 -32.55 9.84
CA GLU A 432 5.58 -31.49 10.51
C GLU A 432 6.14 -30.52 9.48
N PHE A 433 5.89 -29.20 9.69
CA PHE A 433 6.42 -28.13 8.86
C PHE A 433 7.25 -27.18 9.71
N PRO A 434 8.60 -27.18 9.58
CA PRO A 434 9.48 -26.26 10.30
C PRO A 434 9.82 -25.01 9.51
N ALA A 435 10.27 -23.97 10.24
CA ALA A 435 10.94 -22.79 9.69
C ALA A 435 12.25 -22.51 10.45
N PRO A 436 13.21 -21.81 9.82
CA PRO A 436 14.48 -21.45 10.46
C PRO A 436 14.28 -20.50 11.65
N PRO A 437 15.29 -20.40 12.54
CA PRO A 437 15.22 -19.48 13.66
C PRO A 437 15.07 -18.03 13.19
N ARG A 438 14.18 -17.25 13.83
CA ARG A 438 13.83 -15.88 13.45
C ARG A 438 13.58 -15.78 11.94
N GLY A 439 12.63 -16.61 11.45
CA GLY A 439 12.44 -16.71 10.02
C GLY A 439 11.10 -17.35 9.63
N TYR A 440 11.00 -17.61 8.36
CA TYR A 440 9.82 -18.21 7.74
C TYR A 440 10.21 -19.30 6.73
N CYS A 441 9.22 -20.14 6.40
CA CYS A 441 9.29 -21.06 5.27
C CYS A 441 7.92 -21.19 4.59
N ILE A 442 7.91 -21.19 3.27
CA ILE A 442 6.75 -21.41 2.44
C ILE A 442 6.90 -22.76 1.72
N TYR A 443 5.99 -23.68 2.00
CA TYR A 443 5.92 -24.99 1.36
C TYR A 443 4.74 -25.04 0.40
N VAL A 444 4.96 -25.58 -0.79
CA VAL A 444 3.90 -25.73 -1.80
C VAL A 444 3.68 -27.21 -2.16
N PRO A 445 2.42 -27.62 -2.42
CA PRO A 445 2.14 -28.98 -2.84
C PRO A 445 2.72 -29.22 -4.24
N LEU A 446 3.51 -30.28 -4.39
CA LEU A 446 4.11 -30.67 -5.65
C LEU A 446 3.28 -31.76 -6.31
N ALA A 447 2.92 -31.60 -7.59
CA ALA A 447 2.26 -32.66 -8.35
C ALA A 447 3.15 -33.93 -8.36
N PRO A 448 2.57 -35.18 -8.29
CA PRO A 448 3.34 -36.40 -8.16
C PRO A 448 4.42 -36.61 -9.22
N GLU A 449 4.18 -36.09 -10.43
CA GLU A 449 5.10 -36.20 -11.58
C GLU A 449 6.02 -34.99 -11.80
N ALA A 450 5.87 -33.94 -10.99
CA ALA A 450 6.67 -32.72 -11.16
C ALA A 450 8.07 -32.88 -10.57
N ASN A 451 9.05 -32.35 -11.31
CA ASN A 451 10.44 -32.31 -10.85
C ASN A 451 10.63 -31.11 -9.92
N LYS A 452 11.18 -31.34 -8.72
CA LYS A 452 11.54 -30.33 -7.73
C LYS A 452 12.41 -29.21 -8.34
N ASP A 453 13.39 -29.59 -9.14
CA ASP A 453 14.37 -28.66 -9.72
C ASP A 453 13.70 -27.73 -10.75
N GLU A 454 12.59 -28.14 -11.39
CA GLU A 454 11.79 -27.31 -12.29
C GLU A 454 10.96 -26.28 -11.52
N VAL A 455 10.41 -26.65 -10.36
CA VAL A 455 9.66 -25.73 -9.50
C VAL A 455 10.59 -24.66 -8.92
N ILE A 456 11.79 -25.05 -8.49
CA ILE A 456 12.81 -24.14 -7.95
C ILE A 456 13.50 -23.33 -9.08
N ALA A 457 13.68 -23.90 -10.27
CA ALA A 457 14.23 -23.19 -11.43
C ALA A 457 13.24 -22.20 -12.04
N GLY A 458 11.92 -22.41 -11.89
CA GLY A 458 10.89 -21.45 -12.24
C GLY A 458 10.83 -20.24 -11.27
N LEU A 459 11.61 -20.27 -10.16
CA LEU A 459 11.85 -19.15 -9.24
C LEU A 459 13.10 -18.30 -9.65
N LYS A 460 13.72 -18.60 -10.77
CA LYS A 460 14.84 -17.88 -11.34
C LYS A 460 14.33 -17.02 -12.51
#